data_11c543d03b909423845feebbad50d2e2
#
_entry.id   11c543d03b909423845feebbad50d2e2
#
_cell.length_a   1.000
_cell.length_b   1.000
_cell.length_c   1.000
_cell.angle_alpha   90.00
_cell.angle_beta   90.00
_cell.angle_gamma   90.00
#
_symmetry.space_group_name_H-M   'P 1'
#
loop_
_entity.id
_entity.type
_entity.pdbx_description
1 polymer ?
#
loop_
_entity_poly.entity_id
_entity_poly.type
_entity_poly.pdbx_seq_one_letter_code
_entity_poly.pdbx_strand_id
1 'polypeptide(L)'
;MAHGPVPEEMNVYQNAEARFEVAANKLGLEQGLYRYLKYPSKEITLYIPVGLDNGQLEVFTGYRVLHSTVRGPGKGGIRYAPDVSLDEVRALATWMTWKCAVVNIPFGGAKGGIICDPKKMSRGELERMTRRYTAELANWLGPEKDVPAPDVGTGEQTMAWVMDTYAMHLGQATTAVVTGKPIELGGSAGRREATGRGVMICCDKALAKTGIKKQGCRVVIQGFGNVGSLAADLMQKAGYKIVGLADIGGGLYNENGFDIPKVIEWVYVQKKALQDFPGGGTKMTARDVLFQPCEIAIPAAIENQITEENAHLVQAKILCEGANGPTTWQADSIVDAKGIFTVPDILGNAGGVTVSYFEWVQDRQGFFWRESEVNERLLDVMEHAFDEVVRYAEAHKVNNRIAAYMLAIDRVASALKLRGIYA
;
A
#
# COMPACT_ATOMS: atom_id res chain seq x y z
N MET A 1 8.45 -28.83 -30.22
CA MET A 1 9.03 -27.50 -30.02
C MET A 1 9.32 -27.37 -28.52
N ALA A 2 10.59 -27.33 -28.16
CA ALA A 2 10.98 -27.23 -26.77
C ALA A 2 10.66 -25.82 -26.25
N HIS A 3 9.78 -25.72 -25.26
CA HIS A 3 9.61 -24.52 -24.49
C HIS A 3 10.95 -24.25 -23.76
N GLY A 4 11.59 -23.14 -24.11
CA GLY A 4 12.72 -22.64 -23.35
C GLY A 4 12.32 -22.38 -21.89
N PRO A 5 13.27 -22.33 -20.94
CA PRO A 5 12.95 -22.08 -19.56
C PRO A 5 12.19 -20.73 -19.44
N VAL A 6 11.04 -20.77 -18.79
CA VAL A 6 10.32 -19.56 -18.36
C VAL A 6 11.32 -18.73 -17.56
N PRO A 7 11.53 -17.42 -17.87
CA PRO A 7 12.40 -16.59 -17.05
C PRO A 7 11.94 -16.68 -15.59
N GLU A 8 12.86 -16.95 -14.69
CA GLU A 8 12.62 -16.95 -13.25
C GLU A 8 12.03 -15.57 -12.90
N GLU A 9 10.74 -15.52 -12.58
CA GLU A 9 10.11 -14.27 -12.10
C GLU A 9 10.90 -13.82 -10.87
N MET A 10 11.51 -12.64 -10.95
CA MET A 10 12.25 -12.11 -9.82
C MET A 10 11.36 -12.12 -8.58
N ASN A 11 11.82 -12.76 -7.52
CA ASN A 11 11.17 -12.78 -6.22
C ASN A 11 10.84 -11.33 -5.80
N VAL A 12 9.65 -11.10 -5.25
CA VAL A 12 9.16 -9.79 -4.81
C VAL A 12 10.17 -9.08 -3.90
N TYR A 13 10.90 -9.83 -3.06
CA TYR A 13 11.95 -9.30 -2.20
C TYR A 13 13.17 -8.81 -3.01
N GLN A 14 13.58 -9.55 -4.02
CA GLN A 14 14.68 -9.14 -4.92
C GLN A 14 14.33 -7.85 -5.68
N ASN A 15 13.06 -7.68 -6.08
CA ASN A 15 12.58 -6.44 -6.69
C ASN A 15 12.64 -5.25 -5.71
N ALA A 16 12.30 -5.46 -4.44
CA ALA A 16 12.41 -4.42 -3.41
C ALA A 16 13.87 -4.05 -3.14
N GLU A 17 14.77 -5.04 -3.07
CA GLU A 17 16.20 -4.84 -2.92
C GLU A 17 16.80 -4.08 -4.11
N ALA A 18 16.46 -4.44 -5.35
CA ALA A 18 16.98 -3.78 -6.56
C ALA A 18 16.68 -2.28 -6.58
N ARG A 19 15.45 -1.88 -6.19
CA ARG A 19 15.07 -0.47 -6.07
C ARG A 19 15.85 0.26 -5.00
N PHE A 20 16.02 -0.37 -3.84
CA PHE A 20 16.87 0.17 -2.78
C PHE A 20 18.31 0.37 -3.26
N GLU A 21 18.90 -0.65 -3.91
CA GLU A 21 20.28 -0.61 -4.39
C GLU A 21 20.54 0.53 -5.38
N VAL A 22 19.65 0.71 -6.35
CA VAL A 22 19.76 1.81 -7.33
C VAL A 22 19.75 3.17 -6.63
N ALA A 23 18.83 3.38 -5.71
CA ALA A 23 18.72 4.66 -4.99
C ALA A 23 19.88 4.88 -4.01
N ALA A 24 20.27 3.85 -3.26
CA ALA A 24 21.37 3.89 -2.30
C ALA A 24 22.73 4.17 -2.97
N ASN A 25 22.98 3.56 -4.14
CA ASN A 25 24.19 3.80 -4.93
C ASN A 25 24.23 5.24 -5.47
N LYS A 26 23.10 5.77 -5.94
CA LYS A 26 23.01 7.18 -6.38
C LYS A 26 23.23 8.18 -5.26
N LEU A 27 22.84 7.83 -4.02
CA LEU A 27 23.12 8.64 -2.83
C LEU A 27 24.57 8.55 -2.35
N GLY A 28 25.34 7.57 -2.86
CA GLY A 28 26.70 7.33 -2.38
C GLY A 28 26.74 6.91 -0.90
N LEU A 29 25.78 6.10 -0.46
CA LEU A 29 25.72 5.65 0.93
C LEU A 29 27.01 4.94 1.34
N GLU A 30 27.52 5.26 2.52
CA GLU A 30 28.59 4.51 3.16
C GLU A 30 28.21 3.03 3.32
N GLN A 31 29.15 2.12 3.10
CA GLN A 31 28.90 0.69 3.03
C GLN A 31 28.25 0.11 4.30
N GLY A 32 28.60 0.62 5.48
CA GLY A 32 28.00 0.23 6.75
C GLY A 32 26.50 0.58 6.80
N LEU A 33 26.16 1.82 6.44
CA LEU A 33 24.78 2.28 6.36
C LEU A 33 23.97 1.54 5.28
N TYR A 34 24.59 1.30 4.13
CA TYR A 34 23.97 0.51 3.06
C TYR A 34 23.54 -0.86 3.57
N ARG A 35 24.45 -1.60 4.22
CA ARG A 35 24.14 -2.93 4.78
C ARG A 35 23.07 -2.87 5.85
N TYR A 36 23.15 -1.90 6.76
CA TYR A 36 22.16 -1.73 7.83
C TYR A 36 20.75 -1.45 7.30
N LEU A 37 20.64 -0.62 6.26
CA LEU A 37 19.35 -0.23 5.69
C LEU A 37 18.78 -1.25 4.70
N LYS A 38 19.62 -2.15 4.19
CA LYS A 38 19.20 -3.19 3.25
C LYS A 38 18.41 -4.30 3.93
N TYR A 39 18.80 -4.69 5.14
CA TYR A 39 18.25 -5.88 5.80
C TYR A 39 17.24 -5.52 6.89
N PRO A 40 16.20 -6.37 7.10
CA PRO A 40 15.33 -6.24 8.25
C PRO A 40 16.10 -6.32 9.57
N SER A 41 15.72 -5.49 10.53
CA SER A 41 16.33 -5.50 11.86
C SER A 41 15.93 -6.73 12.69
N LYS A 42 14.72 -7.29 12.43
CA LYS A 42 14.21 -8.49 13.11
C LYS A 42 13.21 -9.23 12.25
N GLU A 43 13.24 -10.55 12.37
CA GLU A 43 12.29 -11.47 11.76
C GLU A 43 11.81 -12.47 12.80
N ILE A 44 10.51 -12.68 12.88
CA ILE A 44 9.88 -13.62 13.81
C ILE A 44 9.03 -14.58 13.01
N THR A 45 9.28 -15.87 13.15
CA THR A 45 8.44 -16.95 12.63
C THR A 45 7.71 -17.60 13.77
N LEU A 46 6.42 -17.77 13.63
CA LEU A 46 5.53 -18.32 14.66
C LEU A 46 4.82 -19.57 14.12
N TYR A 47 4.64 -20.57 14.99
CA TYR A 47 3.77 -21.71 14.77
C TYR A 47 2.56 -21.60 15.69
N ILE A 48 1.39 -21.35 15.11
CA ILE A 48 0.18 -20.89 15.77
C ILE A 48 -0.80 -22.07 15.87
N PRO A 49 -0.90 -22.75 17.02
CA PRO A 49 -1.88 -23.82 17.21
C PRO A 49 -3.27 -23.23 17.39
N VAL A 50 -4.23 -23.71 16.61
CA VAL A 50 -5.64 -23.29 16.63
C VAL A 50 -6.56 -24.50 16.66
N GLY A 51 -7.44 -24.55 17.67
CA GLY A 51 -8.54 -25.51 17.67
C GLY A 51 -9.60 -25.11 16.64
N LEU A 52 -9.85 -25.97 15.66
CA LEU A 52 -10.88 -25.78 14.66
C LEU A 52 -12.27 -26.12 15.20
N ASP A 53 -13.33 -25.64 14.55
CA ASP A 53 -14.72 -25.87 14.96
C ASP A 53 -15.13 -27.36 14.86
N ASN A 54 -14.42 -28.14 14.06
CA ASN A 54 -14.56 -29.59 13.95
C ASN A 54 -13.84 -30.39 15.09
N GLY A 55 -13.21 -29.70 16.04
CA GLY A 55 -12.47 -30.28 17.15
C GLY A 55 -11.01 -30.68 16.81
N GLN A 56 -10.55 -30.52 15.60
CA GLN A 56 -9.15 -30.79 15.23
C GLN A 56 -8.23 -29.63 15.66
N LEU A 57 -6.98 -29.95 15.89
CA LEU A 57 -5.91 -28.96 16.08
C LEU A 57 -5.18 -28.75 14.76
N GLU A 58 -5.14 -27.49 14.29
CA GLU A 58 -4.34 -27.07 13.15
C GLU A 58 -3.21 -26.15 13.60
N VAL A 59 -2.07 -26.18 12.91
CA VAL A 59 -0.92 -25.32 13.22
C VAL A 59 -0.61 -24.44 12.01
N PHE A 60 -0.88 -23.15 12.14
CA PHE A 60 -0.61 -22.17 11.10
C PHE A 60 0.79 -21.58 11.25
N THR A 61 1.44 -21.28 10.12
CA THR A 61 2.71 -20.54 10.13
C THR A 61 2.43 -19.05 9.98
N GLY A 62 2.96 -18.26 10.91
CA GLY A 62 2.87 -16.80 10.90
C GLY A 62 4.24 -16.13 10.91
N TYR A 63 4.30 -14.93 10.33
CA TYR A 63 5.50 -14.11 10.25
C TYR A 63 5.24 -12.72 10.79
N ARG A 64 6.26 -12.10 11.43
CA ARG A 64 6.35 -10.66 11.66
C ARG A 64 7.76 -10.20 11.35
N VAL A 65 7.92 -9.32 10.38
CA VAL A 65 9.20 -8.73 10.00
C VAL A 65 9.19 -7.25 10.37
N LEU A 66 10.21 -6.82 11.10
CA LEU A 66 10.47 -5.45 11.47
C LEU A 66 11.68 -4.97 10.67
N HIS A 67 11.46 -4.20 9.61
CA HIS A 67 12.56 -3.75 8.75
C HIS A 67 13.36 -2.63 9.44
N SER A 68 12.71 -1.60 9.94
CA SER A 68 13.41 -0.48 10.59
C SER A 68 12.54 0.17 11.67
N THR A 69 13.21 0.64 12.74
CA THR A 69 12.63 1.50 13.79
C THR A 69 13.43 2.80 13.96
N VAL A 70 14.27 3.14 13.00
CA VAL A 70 15.15 4.31 13.09
C VAL A 70 14.34 5.60 13.26
N ARG A 71 13.22 5.74 12.58
CA ARG A 71 12.37 6.94 12.62
C ARG A 71 11.19 6.85 13.60
N GLY A 72 10.95 5.71 14.21
CA GLY A 72 9.84 5.48 15.13
C GLY A 72 9.43 4.01 15.17
N PRO A 73 8.31 3.67 15.80
CA PRO A 73 7.84 2.29 15.89
C PRO A 73 7.62 1.69 14.50
N GLY A 74 7.76 0.37 14.38
CA GLY A 74 7.43 -0.36 13.18
C GLY A 74 5.97 -0.11 12.80
N LYS A 75 5.66 -0.04 11.50
CA LYS A 75 4.29 0.15 11.00
C LYS A 75 4.03 -0.72 9.80
N GLY A 76 2.95 -1.51 9.83
CA GLY A 76 2.54 -2.29 8.67
C GLY A 76 1.47 -3.32 8.96
N GLY A 77 0.75 -3.72 7.91
CA GLY A 77 -0.40 -4.62 7.98
C GLY A 77 -0.06 -6.07 8.35
N ILE A 78 -1.10 -6.85 8.64
CA ILE A 78 -1.04 -8.31 8.80
C ILE A 78 -1.87 -8.92 7.67
N ARG A 79 -1.26 -9.75 6.83
CA ARG A 79 -1.90 -10.40 5.68
C ARG A 79 -2.32 -11.82 6.03
N TYR A 80 -3.55 -12.20 5.67
CA TYR A 80 -4.03 -13.58 5.73
C TYR A 80 -4.28 -14.07 4.31
N ALA A 81 -3.41 -14.94 3.82
CA ALA A 81 -3.55 -15.52 2.49
C ALA A 81 -2.79 -16.86 2.41
N PRO A 82 -3.21 -17.77 1.51
CA PRO A 82 -2.57 -19.08 1.40
C PRO A 82 -1.16 -19.04 0.79
N ASP A 83 -0.83 -17.99 0.09
CA ASP A 83 0.43 -17.75 -0.62
C ASP A 83 1.42 -16.84 0.13
N VAL A 84 1.11 -16.47 1.37
CA VAL A 84 2.04 -15.69 2.22
C VAL A 84 3.37 -16.40 2.36
N SER A 85 4.46 -15.70 2.07
CA SER A 85 5.82 -16.18 2.26
C SER A 85 6.65 -15.19 3.09
N LEU A 86 7.74 -15.69 3.68
CA LEU A 86 8.65 -14.83 4.44
C LEU A 86 9.26 -13.73 3.55
N ASP A 87 9.60 -14.06 2.30
CA ASP A 87 10.18 -13.10 1.35
C ASP A 87 9.18 -12.01 0.96
N GLU A 88 7.91 -12.36 0.77
CA GLU A 88 6.86 -11.36 0.56
C GLU A 88 6.73 -10.43 1.78
N VAL A 89 6.72 -10.99 2.98
CA VAL A 89 6.63 -10.19 4.23
C VAL A 89 7.85 -9.29 4.40
N ARG A 90 9.07 -9.74 4.04
CA ARG A 90 10.28 -8.92 3.99
C ARG A 90 10.16 -7.74 3.03
N ALA A 91 9.74 -8.02 1.79
CA ALA A 91 9.54 -6.98 0.77
C ALA A 91 8.57 -5.91 1.24
N LEU A 92 7.42 -6.34 1.75
CA LEU A 92 6.38 -5.44 2.22
C LEU A 92 6.81 -4.63 3.46
N ALA A 93 7.59 -5.20 4.38
CA ALA A 93 8.16 -4.48 5.52
C ALA A 93 9.17 -3.42 5.08
N THR A 94 9.99 -3.73 4.08
CA THR A 94 10.95 -2.81 3.46
C THR A 94 10.23 -1.64 2.81
N TRP A 95 9.21 -1.91 1.98
CA TRP A 95 8.40 -0.85 1.36
C TRP A 95 7.69 0.04 2.39
N MET A 96 7.23 -0.53 3.51
CA MET A 96 6.63 0.26 4.58
C MET A 96 7.61 1.28 5.18
N THR A 97 8.90 0.92 5.35
CA THR A 97 9.92 1.87 5.81
C THR A 97 10.04 3.06 4.86
N TRP A 98 10.18 2.80 3.56
CA TRP A 98 10.34 3.85 2.57
C TRP A 98 9.06 4.67 2.40
N LYS A 99 7.91 4.04 2.46
CA LYS A 99 6.60 4.71 2.40
C LYS A 99 6.39 5.67 3.57
N CYS A 100 6.66 5.25 4.80
CA CYS A 100 6.58 6.14 5.96
C CYS A 100 7.59 7.30 5.89
N ALA A 101 8.78 7.01 5.36
CA ALA A 101 9.83 8.02 5.24
C ALA A 101 9.53 9.05 4.15
N VAL A 102 8.99 8.65 2.98
CA VAL A 102 8.71 9.59 1.88
C VAL A 102 7.62 10.60 2.24
N VAL A 103 6.60 10.21 3.00
CA VAL A 103 5.57 11.13 3.51
C VAL A 103 5.92 11.76 4.87
N ASN A 104 7.15 11.55 5.31
CA ASN A 104 7.74 12.17 6.49
C ASN A 104 6.98 11.93 7.81
N ILE A 105 6.33 10.78 7.97
CA ILE A 105 5.70 10.39 9.24
C ILE A 105 6.70 9.65 10.15
N PRO A 106 6.57 9.75 11.49
CA PRO A 106 7.53 9.22 12.46
C PRO A 106 7.29 7.73 12.73
N PHE A 107 7.31 6.92 11.67
CA PHE A 107 7.22 5.47 11.73
C PHE A 107 8.40 4.83 11.00
N GLY A 108 8.76 3.65 11.46
CA GLY A 108 9.55 2.69 10.72
C GLY A 108 8.68 1.81 9.82
N GLY A 109 9.21 0.65 9.43
CA GLY A 109 8.49 -0.31 8.60
C GLY A 109 8.45 -1.70 9.21
N ALA A 110 7.27 -2.29 9.20
CA ALA A 110 7.04 -3.67 9.60
C ALA A 110 5.98 -4.32 8.71
N LYS A 111 5.90 -5.65 8.74
CA LYS A 111 4.85 -6.42 8.08
C LYS A 111 4.64 -7.73 8.80
N GLY A 112 3.40 -8.21 8.81
CA GLY A 112 3.05 -9.55 9.27
C GLY A 112 2.25 -10.30 8.23
N GLY A 113 2.19 -11.61 8.40
CA GLY A 113 1.33 -12.49 7.61
C GLY A 113 1.14 -13.84 8.24
N ILE A 114 0.03 -14.50 7.94
CA ILE A 114 -0.25 -15.87 8.33
C ILE A 114 -0.64 -16.65 7.08
N ILE A 115 -0.03 -17.82 6.90
CA ILE A 115 -0.37 -18.74 5.81
C ILE A 115 -1.69 -19.40 6.16
N CYS A 116 -2.80 -18.94 5.59
CA CYS A 116 -4.14 -19.49 5.80
C CYS A 116 -5.08 -19.08 4.66
N ASP A 117 -6.18 -19.77 4.48
CA ASP A 117 -7.27 -19.36 3.60
C ASP A 117 -8.44 -18.81 4.41
N PRO A 118 -8.54 -17.49 4.61
CA PRO A 118 -9.57 -16.91 5.47
C PRO A 118 -10.99 -17.13 4.94
N LYS A 119 -11.15 -17.48 3.67
CA LYS A 119 -12.47 -17.79 3.07
C LYS A 119 -12.98 -19.16 3.48
N LYS A 120 -12.11 -20.06 3.91
CA LYS A 120 -12.42 -21.41 4.38
C LYS A 120 -12.53 -21.53 5.89
N MET A 121 -12.21 -20.46 6.63
CA MET A 121 -12.21 -20.43 8.07
C MET A 121 -13.47 -19.74 8.60
N SER A 122 -14.00 -20.24 9.71
CA SER A 122 -15.08 -19.57 10.41
C SER A 122 -14.58 -18.29 11.10
N ARG A 123 -15.50 -17.42 11.47
CA ARG A 123 -15.18 -16.22 12.25
C ARG A 123 -14.51 -16.58 13.59
N GLY A 124 -14.97 -17.66 14.24
CA GLY A 124 -14.40 -18.12 15.51
C GLY A 124 -12.98 -18.66 15.35
N GLU A 125 -12.70 -19.37 14.26
CA GLU A 125 -11.36 -19.85 13.95
C GLU A 125 -10.39 -18.71 13.64
N LEU A 126 -10.82 -17.71 12.86
CA LEU A 126 -10.04 -16.50 12.58
C LEU A 126 -9.78 -15.71 13.86
N GLU A 127 -10.74 -15.60 14.76
CA GLU A 127 -10.55 -14.94 16.04
C GLU A 127 -9.51 -15.67 16.90
N ARG A 128 -9.63 -16.98 17.06
CA ARG A 128 -8.67 -17.79 17.84
C ARG A 128 -7.25 -17.67 17.27
N MET A 129 -7.10 -17.77 15.95
CA MET A 129 -5.83 -17.62 15.26
C MET A 129 -5.23 -16.23 15.49
N THR A 130 -6.02 -15.17 15.30
CA THR A 130 -5.58 -13.79 15.49
C THR A 130 -5.15 -13.52 16.93
N ARG A 131 -5.95 -13.96 17.91
CA ARG A 131 -5.64 -13.80 19.33
C ARG A 131 -4.36 -14.55 19.70
N ARG A 132 -4.17 -15.77 19.21
CA ARG A 132 -2.95 -16.54 19.46
C ARG A 132 -1.73 -15.88 18.83
N TYR A 133 -1.79 -15.45 17.57
CA TYR A 133 -0.73 -14.69 16.91
C TYR A 133 -0.36 -13.44 17.69
N THR A 134 -1.35 -12.71 18.18
CA THR A 134 -1.13 -11.48 18.96
C THR A 134 -0.47 -11.77 20.31
N ALA A 135 -0.91 -12.81 20.99
CA ALA A 135 -0.37 -13.23 22.29
C ALA A 135 1.12 -13.58 22.18
N GLU A 136 1.52 -14.33 21.13
CA GLU A 136 2.93 -14.66 20.90
C GLU A 136 3.79 -13.41 20.58
N LEU A 137 3.19 -12.38 20.00
CA LEU A 137 3.86 -11.13 19.67
C LEU A 137 3.71 -10.03 20.72
N ALA A 138 3.01 -10.25 21.82
CA ALA A 138 2.66 -9.20 22.79
C ALA A 138 3.87 -8.39 23.29
N ASN A 139 5.02 -9.03 23.48
CA ASN A 139 6.26 -8.36 23.90
C ASN A 139 6.92 -7.51 22.79
N TRP A 140 6.59 -7.74 21.54
CA TRP A 140 7.17 -7.07 20.37
C TRP A 140 6.27 -5.97 19.82
N LEU A 141 4.94 -6.12 19.95
CA LEU A 141 3.96 -5.10 19.59
C LEU A 141 3.91 -3.98 20.64
N GLY A 142 3.35 -2.86 20.25
CA GLY A 142 3.10 -1.72 21.14
C GLY A 142 3.16 -0.39 20.41
N PRO A 143 2.53 0.64 20.98
CA PRO A 143 2.51 1.98 20.39
C PRO A 143 3.90 2.58 20.13
N GLU A 144 4.89 2.19 20.94
CA GLU A 144 6.27 2.65 20.85
C GLU A 144 7.22 1.64 20.19
N LYS A 145 6.72 0.45 19.80
CA LYS A 145 7.55 -0.65 19.29
C LYS A 145 7.21 -1.01 17.84
N ASP A 146 5.99 -1.52 17.66
CA ASP A 146 5.49 -2.01 16.38
C ASP A 146 3.96 -1.96 16.37
N VAL A 147 3.38 -1.25 15.41
CA VAL A 147 1.95 -0.93 15.30
C VAL A 147 1.36 -1.61 14.07
N PRO A 148 0.65 -2.75 14.23
CA PRO A 148 -0.03 -3.42 13.14
C PRO A 148 -1.17 -2.60 12.53
N ALA A 149 -1.63 -3.06 11.35
CA ALA A 149 -2.76 -2.51 10.61
C ALA A 149 -3.44 -3.62 9.79
N PRO A 150 -4.61 -3.38 9.17
CA PRO A 150 -5.21 -4.33 8.25
C PRO A 150 -4.41 -4.46 6.95
N ASP A 151 -4.56 -5.61 6.29
CA ASP A 151 -4.06 -5.92 4.94
C ASP A 151 -5.02 -6.93 4.26
N VAL A 152 -4.61 -7.56 3.17
CA VAL A 152 -5.40 -8.61 2.51
C VAL A 152 -5.81 -9.69 3.52
N GLY A 153 -7.09 -10.07 3.49
CA GLY A 153 -7.67 -11.10 4.37
C GLY A 153 -7.92 -10.65 5.82
N THR A 154 -7.60 -9.41 6.19
CA THR A 154 -7.85 -8.83 7.52
C THR A 154 -8.62 -7.51 7.41
N GLY A 155 -9.22 -7.07 8.51
CA GLY A 155 -10.02 -5.85 8.55
C GLY A 155 -10.19 -5.30 9.97
N GLU A 156 -11.14 -4.39 10.11
CA GLU A 156 -11.43 -3.70 11.38
C GLU A 156 -11.67 -4.67 12.53
N GLN A 157 -12.45 -5.75 12.29
CA GLN A 157 -12.71 -6.78 13.31
C GLN A 157 -11.44 -7.51 13.74
N THR A 158 -10.54 -7.82 12.81
CA THR A 158 -9.25 -8.44 13.13
C THR A 158 -8.42 -7.52 14.02
N MET A 159 -8.41 -6.23 13.71
CA MET A 159 -7.69 -5.22 14.50
C MET A 159 -8.30 -5.04 15.90
N ALA A 160 -9.62 -5.19 16.03
CA ALA A 160 -10.28 -5.21 17.32
C ALA A 160 -9.80 -6.40 18.19
N TRP A 161 -9.67 -7.60 17.61
CA TRP A 161 -9.13 -8.77 18.34
C TRP A 161 -7.65 -8.58 18.71
N VAL A 162 -6.84 -7.97 17.84
CA VAL A 162 -5.43 -7.64 18.15
C VAL A 162 -5.36 -6.70 19.35
N MET A 163 -6.11 -5.60 19.31
CA MET A 163 -6.13 -4.60 20.37
C MET A 163 -6.58 -5.21 21.71
N ASP A 164 -7.69 -5.93 21.72
CA ASP A 164 -8.26 -6.55 22.91
C ASP A 164 -7.28 -7.57 23.53
N THR A 165 -6.71 -8.44 22.71
CA THR A 165 -5.73 -9.44 23.19
C THR A 165 -4.50 -8.77 23.79
N TYR A 166 -3.97 -7.73 23.14
CA TYR A 166 -2.84 -7.00 23.65
C TYR A 166 -3.15 -6.29 24.98
N ALA A 167 -4.32 -5.64 25.07
CA ALA A 167 -4.78 -4.97 26.28
C ALA A 167 -4.93 -5.95 27.45
N MET A 168 -5.47 -7.15 27.21
CA MET A 168 -5.59 -8.21 28.22
C MET A 168 -4.21 -8.66 28.73
N HIS A 169 -3.21 -8.82 27.87
CA HIS A 169 -1.86 -9.20 28.28
C HIS A 169 -1.15 -8.13 29.12
N LEU A 170 -1.41 -6.85 28.82
CA LEU A 170 -0.82 -5.74 29.59
C LEU A 170 -1.61 -5.35 30.83
N GLY A 171 -2.87 -5.75 30.94
CA GLY A 171 -3.77 -5.32 32.00
C GLY A 171 -4.17 -3.84 31.92
N GLN A 172 -4.10 -3.23 30.73
CA GLN A 172 -4.47 -1.82 30.51
C GLN A 172 -4.99 -1.59 29.09
N ALA A 173 -5.95 -0.67 28.94
CA ALA A 173 -6.45 -0.27 27.64
C ALA A 173 -5.33 0.45 26.83
N THR A 174 -5.03 -0.06 25.65
CA THR A 174 -3.99 0.48 24.78
C THR A 174 -4.49 0.51 23.32
N THR A 175 -5.28 1.54 22.99
CA THR A 175 -5.92 1.67 21.67
C THR A 175 -4.89 1.92 20.57
N ALA A 176 -3.81 2.65 20.86
CA ALA A 176 -2.77 3.00 19.91
C ALA A 176 -1.85 1.82 19.49
N VAL A 177 -2.05 0.60 20.02
CA VAL A 177 -1.24 -0.57 19.65
C VAL A 177 -1.45 -0.98 18.20
N VAL A 178 -2.59 -0.65 17.61
CA VAL A 178 -2.99 -1.07 16.26
C VAL A 178 -3.80 0.05 15.61
N THR A 179 -3.79 0.12 14.28
CA THR A 179 -4.62 1.06 13.53
C THR A 179 -5.54 0.34 12.53
N GLY A 180 -6.56 1.04 12.03
CA GLY A 180 -7.60 0.45 11.19
C GLY A 180 -8.65 -0.30 12.02
N LYS A 181 -8.88 0.16 13.25
CA LYS A 181 -9.93 -0.32 14.15
C LYS A 181 -11.30 0.19 13.75
N PRO A 182 -12.40 -0.44 14.22
CA PRO A 182 -13.72 0.18 14.21
C PRO A 182 -13.70 1.54 14.90
N ILE A 183 -14.56 2.45 14.44
CA ILE A 183 -14.68 3.83 14.99
C ILE A 183 -14.96 3.78 16.50
N GLU A 184 -15.81 2.86 16.93
CA GLU A 184 -16.23 2.65 18.34
C GLU A 184 -15.05 2.27 19.25
N LEU A 185 -13.95 1.78 18.66
CA LEU A 185 -12.74 1.35 19.37
C LEU A 185 -11.54 2.29 19.15
N GLY A 186 -11.79 3.52 18.71
CA GLY A 186 -10.76 4.51 18.47
C GLY A 186 -10.23 4.53 17.02
N GLY A 187 -10.98 3.97 16.07
CA GLY A 187 -10.68 4.13 14.65
C GLY A 187 -10.78 5.59 14.18
N SER A 188 -10.01 5.98 13.17
CA SER A 188 -10.05 7.34 12.62
C SER A 188 -11.12 7.48 11.53
N ALA A 189 -11.91 8.54 11.59
CA ALA A 189 -12.73 8.96 10.47
C ALA A 189 -11.85 9.16 9.21
N GLY A 190 -12.44 8.94 8.00
CA GLY A 190 -11.73 9.09 6.74
C GLY A 190 -10.69 7.98 6.42
N ARG A 191 -10.45 7.02 7.34
CA ARG A 191 -9.45 5.95 7.13
C ARG A 191 -9.77 5.08 5.92
N ARG A 192 -11.05 4.78 5.71
CA ARG A 192 -11.50 3.91 4.61
C ARG A 192 -11.12 4.47 3.23
N GLU A 193 -11.29 5.76 3.03
CA GLU A 193 -11.03 6.43 1.75
C GLU A 193 -9.58 6.89 1.58
N ALA A 194 -8.79 6.88 2.66
CA ALA A 194 -7.51 7.56 2.73
C ALA A 194 -6.53 7.20 1.59
N THR A 195 -6.47 5.93 1.20
CA THR A 195 -5.56 5.50 0.12
C THR A 195 -6.04 6.06 -1.23
N GLY A 196 -7.33 5.92 -1.55
CA GLY A 196 -7.90 6.46 -2.79
C GLY A 196 -7.82 7.98 -2.85
N ARG A 197 -8.02 8.66 -1.72
CA ARG A 197 -7.87 10.11 -1.60
C ARG A 197 -6.42 10.54 -1.82
N GLY A 198 -5.44 9.82 -1.27
CA GLY A 198 -4.02 10.06 -1.52
C GLY A 198 -3.65 9.94 -3.00
N VAL A 199 -4.18 8.90 -3.69
CA VAL A 199 -4.02 8.75 -5.15
C VAL A 199 -4.59 9.97 -5.88
N MET A 200 -5.80 10.40 -5.54
CA MET A 200 -6.42 11.58 -6.17
C MET A 200 -5.59 12.86 -5.94
N ILE A 201 -5.12 13.10 -4.72
CA ILE A 201 -4.27 14.26 -4.40
C ILE A 201 -2.99 14.25 -5.25
N CYS A 202 -2.33 13.12 -5.36
CA CYS A 202 -1.15 12.98 -6.20
C CYS A 202 -1.45 13.19 -7.69
N CYS A 203 -2.61 12.72 -8.17
CA CYS A 203 -3.07 13.01 -9.54
C CYS A 203 -3.31 14.50 -9.76
N ASP A 204 -3.95 15.20 -8.82
CA ASP A 204 -4.16 16.66 -8.89
C ASP A 204 -2.82 17.41 -9.01
N LYS A 205 -1.83 17.05 -8.19
CA LYS A 205 -0.48 17.63 -8.24
C LYS A 205 0.22 17.30 -9.56
N ALA A 206 0.11 16.05 -10.05
CA ALA A 206 0.71 15.64 -11.31
C ALA A 206 0.09 16.38 -12.51
N LEU A 207 -1.24 16.60 -12.52
CA LEU A 207 -1.89 17.42 -13.54
C LEU A 207 -1.38 18.86 -13.54
N ALA A 208 -1.27 19.48 -12.37
CA ALA A 208 -0.73 20.83 -12.21
C ALA A 208 0.73 20.90 -12.77
N LYS A 209 1.56 19.90 -12.46
CA LYS A 209 2.96 19.82 -12.90
C LYS A 209 3.08 19.61 -14.41
N THR A 210 2.19 18.83 -15.01
CA THR A 210 2.21 18.51 -16.47
C THR A 210 1.40 19.49 -17.32
N GLY A 211 0.68 20.44 -16.71
CA GLY A 211 -0.17 21.41 -17.42
C GLY A 211 -1.43 20.81 -18.03
N ILE A 212 -1.83 19.61 -17.63
CA ILE A 212 -3.05 18.94 -18.11
C ILE A 212 -4.25 19.44 -17.29
N LYS A 213 -5.33 19.81 -17.99
CA LYS A 213 -6.56 20.29 -17.34
C LYS A 213 -7.26 19.12 -16.62
N LYS A 214 -7.68 19.37 -15.38
CA LYS A 214 -8.39 18.39 -14.54
C LYS A 214 -9.80 18.07 -15.08
N GLN A 215 -10.56 19.09 -15.43
CA GLN A 215 -11.95 18.92 -15.86
C GLN A 215 -12.07 18.07 -17.11
N GLY A 216 -12.72 16.93 -17.01
CA GLY A 216 -12.89 15.95 -18.10
C GLY A 216 -11.64 15.12 -18.40
N CYS A 217 -10.58 15.21 -17.61
CA CYS A 217 -9.38 14.38 -17.72
C CYS A 217 -9.76 12.90 -17.62
N ARG A 218 -9.38 12.10 -18.63
CA ARG A 218 -9.74 10.69 -18.74
C ARG A 218 -8.81 9.86 -17.87
N VAL A 219 -9.43 8.97 -17.08
CA VAL A 219 -8.73 8.11 -16.15
C VAL A 219 -9.10 6.66 -16.39
N VAL A 220 -8.11 5.77 -16.42
CA VAL A 220 -8.30 4.32 -16.36
C VAL A 220 -7.80 3.79 -15.02
N ILE A 221 -8.53 2.87 -14.41
CA ILE A 221 -8.22 2.29 -13.11
C ILE A 221 -8.28 0.76 -13.21
N GLN A 222 -7.15 0.12 -13.02
CA GLN A 222 -7.08 -1.33 -12.90
C GLN A 222 -7.14 -1.72 -11.42
N GLY A 223 -8.11 -2.54 -11.08
CA GLY A 223 -8.40 -2.94 -9.71
C GLY A 223 -9.54 -2.13 -9.11
N PHE A 224 -10.76 -2.68 -9.12
CA PHE A 224 -11.95 -2.04 -8.55
C PHE A 224 -12.20 -2.55 -7.11
N GLY A 225 -11.10 -2.72 -6.34
CA GLY A 225 -11.12 -3.03 -4.91
C GLY A 225 -11.21 -1.77 -4.04
N ASN A 226 -10.78 -1.88 -2.76
CA ASN A 226 -10.87 -0.77 -1.80
C ASN A 226 -10.17 0.52 -2.26
N VAL A 227 -9.02 0.42 -2.93
CA VAL A 227 -8.28 1.60 -3.41
C VAL A 227 -8.93 2.16 -4.66
N GLY A 228 -9.11 1.33 -5.70
CA GLY A 228 -9.55 1.80 -7.00
C GLY A 228 -11.01 2.27 -7.03
N SER A 229 -11.93 1.60 -6.34
CA SER A 229 -13.34 2.02 -6.31
C SER A 229 -13.53 3.35 -5.59
N LEU A 230 -12.83 3.55 -4.46
CA LEU A 230 -12.89 4.81 -3.71
C LEU A 230 -12.14 5.94 -4.43
N ALA A 231 -11.00 5.64 -5.07
CA ALA A 231 -10.33 6.62 -5.94
C ALA A 231 -11.24 7.04 -7.11
N ALA A 232 -11.91 6.10 -7.78
CA ALA A 232 -12.83 6.38 -8.88
C ALA A 232 -13.97 7.31 -8.45
N ASP A 233 -14.60 7.04 -7.31
CA ASP A 233 -15.71 7.84 -6.77
C ASP A 233 -15.26 9.28 -6.43
N LEU A 234 -14.15 9.39 -5.70
CA LEU A 234 -13.59 10.69 -5.33
C LEU A 234 -13.16 11.49 -6.56
N MET A 235 -12.50 10.87 -7.52
CA MET A 235 -12.04 11.52 -8.74
C MET A 235 -13.22 11.95 -9.62
N GLN A 236 -14.26 11.14 -9.78
CA GLN A 236 -15.45 11.55 -10.54
C GLN A 236 -16.13 12.75 -9.90
N LYS A 237 -16.30 12.76 -8.57
CA LYS A 237 -16.81 13.92 -7.82
C LYS A 237 -15.97 15.17 -7.98
N ALA A 238 -14.64 15.00 -8.18
CA ALA A 238 -13.69 16.08 -8.42
C ALA A 238 -13.61 16.56 -9.88
N GLY A 239 -14.44 15.99 -10.80
CA GLY A 239 -14.54 16.41 -12.20
C GLY A 239 -13.71 15.61 -13.20
N TYR A 240 -13.09 14.50 -12.79
CA TYR A 240 -12.44 13.57 -13.69
C TYR A 240 -13.46 12.72 -14.45
N LYS A 241 -13.06 12.20 -15.60
CA LYS A 241 -13.85 11.28 -16.42
C LYS A 241 -13.26 9.88 -16.33
N ILE A 242 -13.91 8.98 -15.63
CA ILE A 242 -13.44 7.60 -15.46
C ILE A 242 -13.87 6.81 -16.70
N VAL A 243 -12.93 6.48 -17.58
CA VAL A 243 -13.20 5.82 -18.88
C VAL A 243 -12.83 4.34 -18.90
N GLY A 244 -12.01 3.86 -17.97
CA GLY A 244 -11.64 2.45 -17.88
C GLY A 244 -11.67 1.95 -16.46
N LEU A 245 -12.25 0.77 -16.24
CA LEU A 245 -12.35 0.08 -14.97
C LEU A 245 -12.05 -1.40 -15.14
N ALA A 246 -11.35 -2.01 -14.19
CA ALA A 246 -11.12 -3.44 -14.18
C ALA A 246 -11.10 -4.02 -12.76
N ASP A 247 -11.53 -5.26 -12.65
CA ASP A 247 -11.35 -6.12 -11.47
C ASP A 247 -10.77 -7.48 -11.88
N ILE A 248 -10.75 -8.44 -10.95
CA ILE A 248 -10.24 -9.80 -11.21
C ILE A 248 -11.02 -10.52 -12.32
N GLY A 249 -12.28 -10.18 -12.56
CA GLY A 249 -13.15 -10.80 -13.56
C GLY A 249 -12.95 -10.25 -14.96
N GLY A 250 -12.27 -9.11 -15.12
CA GLY A 250 -12.04 -8.45 -16.41
C GLY A 250 -12.17 -6.94 -16.35
N GLY A 251 -12.21 -6.30 -17.52
CA GLY A 251 -12.25 -4.85 -17.64
C GLY A 251 -13.29 -4.34 -18.62
N LEU A 252 -13.63 -3.07 -18.45
CA LEU A 252 -14.50 -2.28 -19.33
C LEU A 252 -13.83 -0.96 -19.70
N TYR A 253 -13.96 -0.56 -20.95
CA TYR A 253 -13.54 0.76 -21.42
C TYR A 253 -14.69 1.45 -22.15
N ASN A 254 -14.99 2.70 -21.75
CA ASN A 254 -16.04 3.53 -22.37
C ASN A 254 -15.55 4.97 -22.49
N GLU A 255 -15.33 5.45 -23.70
CA GLU A 255 -14.88 6.84 -23.94
C GLU A 255 -15.84 7.90 -23.37
N ASN A 256 -17.13 7.58 -23.24
CA ASN A 256 -18.10 8.49 -22.63
C ASN A 256 -18.00 8.55 -21.10
N GLY A 257 -17.22 7.64 -20.50
CA GLY A 257 -17.07 7.51 -19.06
C GLY A 257 -18.17 6.68 -18.40
N PHE A 258 -17.93 6.31 -17.15
CA PHE A 258 -18.85 5.53 -16.32
C PHE A 258 -19.47 6.40 -15.22
N ASP A 259 -20.69 6.09 -14.82
CA ASP A 259 -21.37 6.60 -13.62
C ASP A 259 -20.89 5.75 -12.42
N ILE A 260 -19.89 6.22 -11.70
CA ILE A 260 -19.21 5.43 -10.67
C ILE A 260 -20.13 5.03 -9.51
N PRO A 261 -21.02 5.89 -8.98
CA PRO A 261 -22.04 5.45 -8.02
C PRO A 261 -22.83 4.22 -8.47
N LYS A 262 -23.27 4.17 -9.74
CA LYS A 262 -23.99 3.02 -10.28
C LYS A 262 -23.12 1.78 -10.44
N VAL A 263 -21.83 1.95 -10.80
CA VAL A 263 -20.88 0.84 -10.86
C VAL A 263 -20.66 0.26 -9.46
N ILE A 264 -20.50 1.11 -8.45
CA ILE A 264 -20.33 0.69 -7.04
C ILE A 264 -21.58 -0.08 -6.57
N GLU A 265 -22.76 0.43 -6.85
CA GLU A 265 -24.00 -0.26 -6.52
C GLU A 265 -24.07 -1.63 -7.19
N TRP A 266 -23.74 -1.73 -8.50
CA TRP A 266 -23.71 -2.96 -9.26
C TRP A 266 -22.77 -4.01 -8.66
N VAL A 267 -21.55 -3.62 -8.38
CA VAL A 267 -20.50 -4.55 -7.91
C VAL A 267 -20.67 -4.90 -6.43
N TYR A 268 -20.89 -3.90 -5.58
CA TYR A 268 -20.80 -4.10 -4.12
C TYR A 268 -22.16 -4.37 -3.46
N VAL A 269 -23.25 -3.82 -4.00
CA VAL A 269 -24.59 -4.04 -3.43
C VAL A 269 -25.26 -5.22 -4.14
N GLN A 270 -25.31 -5.18 -5.49
CA GLN A 270 -25.95 -6.24 -6.28
C GLN A 270 -25.06 -7.49 -6.45
N LYS A 271 -23.76 -7.43 -6.05
CA LYS A 271 -22.80 -8.55 -6.14
C LYS A 271 -22.63 -9.12 -7.53
N LYS A 272 -22.69 -8.28 -8.57
CA LYS A 272 -22.56 -8.66 -9.97
C LYS A 272 -21.14 -8.36 -10.48
N ALA A 273 -20.71 -9.10 -11.52
CA ALA A 273 -19.41 -8.90 -12.13
C ALA A 273 -19.30 -7.52 -12.79
N LEU A 274 -18.15 -6.84 -12.60
CA LEU A 274 -17.89 -5.52 -13.15
C LEU A 274 -18.08 -5.49 -14.68
N GLN A 275 -17.53 -6.48 -15.38
CA GLN A 275 -17.61 -6.55 -16.84
C GLN A 275 -19.02 -6.73 -17.42
N ASP A 276 -20.01 -7.05 -16.59
CA ASP A 276 -21.41 -7.17 -16.98
C ASP A 276 -22.26 -5.92 -16.64
N PHE A 277 -21.59 -4.83 -16.25
CA PHE A 277 -22.25 -3.57 -15.95
C PHE A 277 -22.98 -3.03 -17.18
N PRO A 278 -24.29 -2.71 -17.09
CA PRO A 278 -25.11 -2.35 -18.25
C PRO A 278 -24.84 -0.93 -18.79
N GLY A 279 -23.98 -0.15 -18.14
CA GLY A 279 -23.62 1.22 -18.56
C GLY A 279 -22.79 1.31 -19.85
N GLY A 280 -22.64 0.23 -20.60
CA GLY A 280 -21.92 0.16 -21.87
C GLY A 280 -20.41 0.06 -21.69
N GLY A 281 -19.70 -0.03 -22.81
CA GLY A 281 -18.26 -0.14 -22.90
C GLY A 281 -17.78 -1.42 -23.57
N THR A 282 -16.51 -1.38 -24.00
CA THR A 282 -15.84 -2.54 -24.60
C THR A 282 -15.28 -3.43 -23.51
N LYS A 283 -15.63 -4.72 -23.53
CA LYS A 283 -15.06 -5.72 -22.61
C LYS A 283 -13.63 -6.07 -23.04
N MET A 284 -12.74 -6.22 -22.03
CA MET A 284 -11.34 -6.58 -22.26
C MET A 284 -10.76 -7.30 -21.03
N THR A 285 -9.49 -7.70 -21.11
CA THR A 285 -8.80 -8.22 -19.93
C THR A 285 -8.57 -7.13 -18.90
N ALA A 286 -8.44 -7.51 -17.63
CA ALA A 286 -8.17 -6.54 -16.58
C ALA A 286 -6.87 -5.74 -16.81
N ARG A 287 -5.86 -6.35 -17.41
CA ARG A 287 -4.57 -5.72 -17.73
C ARG A 287 -4.68 -4.74 -18.89
N ASP A 288 -5.44 -5.08 -19.91
CA ASP A 288 -5.57 -4.26 -21.13
C ASP A 288 -6.21 -2.89 -20.88
N VAL A 289 -6.97 -2.75 -19.79
CA VAL A 289 -7.53 -1.44 -19.36
C VAL A 289 -6.43 -0.41 -19.13
N LEU A 290 -5.26 -0.82 -18.59
CA LEU A 290 -4.12 0.10 -18.35
C LEU A 290 -3.54 0.71 -19.62
N PHE A 291 -3.77 0.07 -20.76
CA PHE A 291 -3.20 0.47 -22.05
C PHE A 291 -4.19 1.22 -22.93
N GLN A 292 -5.39 1.51 -22.43
CA GLN A 292 -6.40 2.26 -23.17
C GLN A 292 -6.09 3.76 -23.19
N PRO A 293 -6.56 4.50 -24.22
CA PRO A 293 -6.34 5.94 -24.33
C PRO A 293 -6.87 6.72 -23.12
N CYS A 294 -5.97 7.37 -22.39
CA CYS A 294 -6.30 8.17 -21.21
C CYS A 294 -5.18 9.16 -20.91
N GLU A 295 -5.44 10.14 -20.07
CA GLU A 295 -4.43 11.04 -19.53
C GLU A 295 -3.76 10.44 -18.29
N ILE A 296 -4.52 9.70 -17.46
CA ILE A 296 -4.03 9.09 -16.22
C ILE A 296 -4.34 7.60 -16.21
N ALA A 297 -3.32 6.76 -15.95
CA ALA A 297 -3.49 5.35 -15.65
C ALA A 297 -3.18 5.08 -14.17
N ILE A 298 -4.07 4.33 -13.51
CA ILE A 298 -3.96 3.98 -12.10
C ILE A 298 -3.96 2.46 -11.94
N PRO A 299 -2.79 1.81 -11.88
CA PRO A 299 -2.71 0.41 -11.48
C PRO A 299 -2.93 0.30 -9.97
N ALA A 300 -4.10 -0.21 -9.56
CA ALA A 300 -4.54 -0.33 -8.17
C ALA A 300 -4.96 -1.76 -7.80
N ALA A 301 -4.53 -2.78 -8.58
CA ALA A 301 -4.84 -4.18 -8.35
C ALA A 301 -3.76 -4.88 -7.51
N ILE A 302 -2.76 -5.42 -8.17
CA ILE A 302 -1.66 -6.20 -7.58
C ILE A 302 -0.32 -5.76 -8.18
N GLU A 303 0.76 -6.36 -7.71
CA GLU A 303 2.12 -6.18 -8.25
C GLU A 303 2.25 -6.68 -9.69
N ASN A 304 3.33 -6.24 -10.37
CA ASN A 304 3.80 -6.71 -11.67
C ASN A 304 2.75 -6.63 -12.81
N GLN A 305 1.94 -5.57 -12.83
CA GLN A 305 0.96 -5.34 -13.90
C GLN A 305 1.59 -4.71 -15.13
N ILE A 306 2.55 -3.81 -14.96
CA ILE A 306 3.33 -3.19 -16.03
C ILE A 306 4.73 -3.81 -15.97
N THR A 307 5.06 -4.60 -16.99
CA THR A 307 6.31 -5.35 -17.12
C THR A 307 7.12 -4.85 -18.30
N GLU A 308 8.36 -5.30 -18.43
CA GLU A 308 9.21 -5.01 -19.60
C GLU A 308 8.50 -5.33 -20.93
N GLU A 309 7.71 -6.41 -20.96
CA GLU A 309 7.01 -6.86 -22.16
C GLU A 309 5.87 -5.92 -22.60
N ASN A 310 5.22 -5.21 -21.67
CA ASN A 310 4.01 -4.44 -21.95
C ASN A 310 4.11 -2.93 -21.66
N ALA A 311 5.18 -2.47 -21.02
CA ALA A 311 5.36 -1.05 -20.67
C ALA A 311 5.29 -0.12 -21.90
N HIS A 312 5.70 -0.62 -23.07
CA HIS A 312 5.62 0.14 -24.32
C HIS A 312 4.17 0.44 -24.76
N LEU A 313 3.18 -0.32 -24.26
CA LEU A 313 1.75 -0.14 -24.57
C LEU A 313 1.09 0.97 -23.75
N VAL A 314 1.68 1.42 -22.64
CA VAL A 314 1.11 2.48 -21.79
C VAL A 314 0.97 3.77 -22.61
N GLN A 315 -0.26 4.30 -22.72
CA GLN A 315 -0.58 5.50 -23.49
C GLN A 315 -0.79 6.75 -22.61
N ALA A 316 -0.93 6.54 -21.31
CA ALA A 316 -1.16 7.61 -20.34
C ALA A 316 0.00 8.61 -20.31
N LYS A 317 -0.29 9.86 -19.96
CA LYS A 317 0.72 10.90 -19.69
C LYS A 317 1.18 10.86 -18.23
N ILE A 318 0.31 10.39 -17.35
CA ILE A 318 0.55 10.25 -15.92
C ILE A 318 0.26 8.81 -15.53
N LEU A 319 1.21 8.19 -14.84
CA LEU A 319 1.06 6.88 -14.21
C LEU A 319 1.07 7.08 -12.68
N CYS A 320 -0.07 6.90 -12.01
CA CYS A 320 -0.17 7.05 -10.57
C CYS A 320 -0.44 5.69 -9.92
N GLU A 321 0.51 5.17 -9.18
CA GLU A 321 0.46 3.81 -8.65
C GLU A 321 -0.33 3.69 -7.35
N GLY A 322 -1.51 3.07 -7.44
CA GLY A 322 -2.38 2.78 -6.30
C GLY A 322 -2.10 1.45 -5.61
N ALA A 323 -1.55 0.45 -6.32
CA ALA A 323 -1.08 -0.81 -5.76
C ALA A 323 0.39 -0.70 -5.30
N ASN A 324 0.90 -1.71 -4.58
CA ASN A 324 2.33 -1.81 -4.29
C ASN A 324 3.04 -2.55 -5.42
N GLY A 325 4.17 -2.02 -5.90
CA GLY A 325 4.98 -2.62 -6.94
C GLY A 325 4.27 -2.99 -8.24
N PRO A 326 3.31 -2.19 -8.75
CA PRO A 326 2.54 -2.56 -9.94
C PRO A 326 3.37 -2.50 -11.22
N THR A 327 4.45 -1.74 -11.23
CA THR A 327 5.42 -1.63 -12.31
C THR A 327 6.71 -2.34 -11.91
N THR A 328 7.24 -3.24 -12.74
CA THR A 328 8.52 -3.89 -12.46
C THR A 328 9.68 -2.90 -12.63
N TRP A 329 10.82 -3.18 -12.02
CA TRP A 329 11.96 -2.28 -12.10
C TRP A 329 12.52 -2.18 -13.54
N GLN A 330 12.42 -3.27 -14.33
CA GLN A 330 12.82 -3.29 -15.74
C GLN A 330 11.91 -2.38 -16.59
N ALA A 331 10.60 -2.38 -16.31
CA ALA A 331 9.63 -1.54 -17.00
C ALA A 331 9.81 -0.04 -16.71
N ASP A 332 10.39 0.31 -15.55
CA ASP A 332 10.59 1.72 -15.15
C ASP A 332 11.38 2.53 -16.21
N SER A 333 12.42 1.94 -16.80
CA SER A 333 13.22 2.60 -17.81
C SER A 333 12.44 2.85 -19.10
N ILE A 334 11.53 1.96 -19.47
CA ILE A 334 10.69 2.08 -20.67
C ILE A 334 9.63 3.17 -20.46
N VAL A 335 8.98 3.17 -19.28
CA VAL A 335 7.99 4.18 -18.90
C VAL A 335 8.63 5.58 -18.86
N ASP A 336 9.83 5.70 -18.29
CA ASP A 336 10.59 6.94 -18.21
C ASP A 336 11.01 7.45 -19.60
N ALA A 337 11.53 6.58 -20.46
CA ALA A 337 11.91 6.91 -21.84
C ALA A 337 10.74 7.41 -22.70
N LYS A 338 9.50 7.02 -22.35
CA LYS A 338 8.28 7.55 -22.99
C LYS A 338 7.86 8.93 -22.47
N GLY A 339 8.56 9.49 -21.49
CA GLY A 339 8.24 10.77 -20.86
C GLY A 339 6.95 10.74 -20.04
N ILE A 340 6.55 9.57 -19.53
CA ILE A 340 5.38 9.41 -18.67
C ILE A 340 5.70 9.91 -17.27
N PHE A 341 4.90 10.85 -16.77
CA PHE A 341 5.07 11.36 -15.41
C PHE A 341 4.59 10.30 -14.39
N THR A 342 5.53 9.63 -13.74
CA THR A 342 5.21 8.59 -12.77
C THR A 342 5.10 9.16 -11.35
N VAL A 343 3.97 8.85 -10.67
CA VAL A 343 3.82 8.96 -9.22
C VAL A 343 4.03 7.55 -8.64
N PRO A 344 5.17 7.27 -7.99
CA PRO A 344 5.50 5.92 -7.57
C PRO A 344 4.64 5.46 -6.39
N ASP A 345 4.51 4.17 -6.24
CA ASP A 345 3.69 3.47 -5.24
C ASP A 345 3.89 3.93 -3.80
N ILE A 346 5.16 4.08 -3.38
CA ILE A 346 5.49 4.52 -2.01
C ILE A 346 5.00 5.95 -1.69
N LEU A 347 4.67 6.76 -2.71
CA LEU A 347 4.06 8.07 -2.59
C LEU A 347 2.55 7.99 -2.89
N GLY A 348 2.16 7.47 -4.07
CA GLY A 348 0.79 7.51 -4.56
C GLY A 348 -0.23 6.87 -3.63
N ASN A 349 0.11 5.72 -3.05
CA ASN A 349 -0.78 4.99 -2.14
C ASN A 349 -0.51 5.26 -0.64
N ALA A 350 0.32 6.24 -0.30
CA ALA A 350 0.71 6.52 1.08
C ALA A 350 -0.39 7.18 1.94
N GLY A 351 -1.50 7.61 1.33
CA GLY A 351 -2.61 8.19 2.08
C GLY A 351 -3.13 7.29 3.20
N GLY A 352 -3.20 5.98 2.94
CA GLY A 352 -3.63 5.00 3.94
C GLY A 352 -2.75 4.95 5.18
N VAL A 353 -1.43 4.92 5.03
CA VAL A 353 -0.50 4.91 6.18
C VAL A 353 -0.46 6.27 6.87
N THR A 354 -0.66 7.37 6.14
CA THR A 354 -0.75 8.72 6.71
C THR A 354 -1.95 8.85 7.65
N VAL A 355 -3.14 8.41 7.24
CA VAL A 355 -4.31 8.42 8.14
C VAL A 355 -4.17 7.37 9.25
N SER A 356 -3.46 6.26 9.03
CA SER A 356 -3.10 5.36 10.13
C SER A 356 -2.21 6.04 11.17
N TYR A 357 -1.29 6.92 10.74
CA TYR A 357 -0.53 7.75 11.68
C TYR A 357 -1.44 8.72 12.44
N PHE A 358 -2.39 9.34 11.78
CA PHE A 358 -3.36 10.23 12.45
C PHE A 358 -4.22 9.47 13.47
N GLU A 359 -4.65 8.24 13.17
CA GLU A 359 -5.35 7.37 14.12
C GLU A 359 -4.50 7.11 15.36
N TRP A 360 -3.23 6.73 15.18
CA TRP A 360 -2.30 6.53 16.28
C TRP A 360 -2.08 7.79 17.12
N VAL A 361 -2.00 8.97 16.50
CA VAL A 361 -1.89 10.27 17.20
C VAL A 361 -3.15 10.53 18.03
N GLN A 362 -4.33 10.35 17.46
CA GLN A 362 -5.63 10.55 18.11
C GLN A 362 -5.78 9.60 19.32
N ASP A 363 -5.45 8.33 19.15
CA ASP A 363 -5.48 7.33 20.22
C ASP A 363 -4.54 7.70 21.38
N ARG A 364 -3.34 8.23 21.08
CA ARG A 364 -2.38 8.65 22.10
C ARG A 364 -2.77 9.93 22.82
N GLN A 365 -3.49 10.80 22.15
CA GLN A 365 -4.00 12.04 22.71
C GLN A 365 -5.33 11.85 23.45
N GLY A 366 -6.08 10.78 23.12
CA GLY A 366 -7.43 10.58 23.62
C GLY A 366 -8.44 11.61 23.07
N PHE A 367 -8.14 12.20 21.90
CA PHE A 367 -8.96 13.20 21.25
C PHE A 367 -9.10 12.90 19.75
N PHE A 368 -10.35 12.77 19.28
CA PHE A 368 -10.64 12.34 17.91
C PHE A 368 -11.06 13.51 17.03
N TRP A 369 -10.48 13.54 15.83
CA TRP A 369 -10.72 14.59 14.84
C TRP A 369 -11.94 14.28 13.99
N ARG A 370 -12.57 15.32 13.48
CA ARG A 370 -13.62 15.18 12.47
C ARG A 370 -13.00 14.70 11.16
N GLU A 371 -13.81 14.06 10.33
CA GLU A 371 -13.36 13.60 9.02
C GLU A 371 -12.78 14.72 8.14
N SER A 372 -13.38 15.92 8.19
CA SER A 372 -12.88 17.10 7.48
C SER A 372 -11.46 17.47 7.91
N GLU A 373 -11.17 17.44 9.22
CA GLU A 373 -9.83 17.72 9.75
C GLU A 373 -8.81 16.66 9.34
N VAL A 374 -9.23 15.38 9.35
CA VAL A 374 -8.38 14.28 8.86
C VAL A 374 -8.04 14.46 7.38
N ASN A 375 -9.04 14.80 6.56
CA ASN A 375 -8.88 15.00 5.12
C ASN A 375 -8.02 16.22 4.79
N GLU A 376 -8.17 17.34 5.51
CA GLU A 376 -7.35 18.54 5.36
C GLU A 376 -5.86 18.23 5.69
N ARG A 377 -5.60 17.59 6.82
CA ARG A 377 -4.24 17.18 7.21
C ARG A 377 -3.64 16.17 6.25
N LEU A 378 -4.45 15.26 5.70
CA LEU A 378 -4.00 14.33 4.67
C LEU A 378 -3.60 15.06 3.40
N LEU A 379 -4.38 16.07 2.97
CA LEU A 379 -4.06 16.92 1.83
C LEU A 379 -2.69 17.57 2.03
N ASP A 380 -2.48 18.25 3.16
CA ASP A 380 -1.22 18.93 3.46
C ASP A 380 -0.01 17.99 3.41
N VAL A 381 -0.11 16.82 4.04
CA VAL A 381 0.99 15.85 4.06
C VAL A 381 1.30 15.31 2.67
N MET A 382 0.27 14.94 1.91
CA MET A 382 0.44 14.34 0.59
C MET A 382 0.95 15.35 -0.44
N GLU A 383 0.45 16.59 -0.44
CA GLU A 383 0.93 17.65 -1.32
C GLU A 383 2.39 18.00 -1.02
N HIS A 384 2.73 18.16 0.25
CA HIS A 384 4.11 18.44 0.66
C HIS A 384 5.06 17.31 0.25
N ALA A 385 4.68 16.05 0.49
CA ALA A 385 5.48 14.90 0.10
C ALA A 385 5.67 14.81 -1.43
N PHE A 386 4.62 15.08 -2.20
CA PHE A 386 4.71 15.13 -3.66
C PHE A 386 5.69 16.21 -4.12
N ASP A 387 5.57 17.43 -3.61
CA ASP A 387 6.43 18.55 -3.98
C ASP A 387 7.90 18.29 -3.61
N GLU A 388 8.14 17.65 -2.48
CA GLU A 388 9.51 17.27 -2.09
C GLU A 388 10.10 16.21 -3.03
N VAL A 389 9.34 15.19 -3.41
CA VAL A 389 9.80 14.16 -4.35
C VAL A 389 10.14 14.79 -5.71
N VAL A 390 9.27 15.67 -6.24
CA VAL A 390 9.50 16.34 -7.51
C VAL A 390 10.73 17.24 -7.44
N ARG A 391 10.89 18.05 -6.40
CA ARG A 391 12.09 18.88 -6.18
C ARG A 391 13.36 18.03 -6.10
N TYR A 392 13.27 16.89 -5.41
CA TYR A 392 14.39 15.96 -5.27
C TYR A 392 14.76 15.33 -6.61
N ALA A 393 13.76 14.97 -7.44
CA ALA A 393 13.95 14.47 -8.79
C ALA A 393 14.68 15.48 -9.69
N GLU A 394 14.25 16.75 -9.67
CA GLU A 394 14.85 17.83 -10.43
C GLU A 394 16.31 18.12 -9.98
N ALA A 395 16.54 18.19 -8.68
CA ALA A 395 17.86 18.47 -8.11
C ALA A 395 18.89 17.38 -8.44
N HIS A 396 18.47 16.11 -8.43
CA HIS A 396 19.35 14.97 -8.70
C HIS A 396 19.30 14.47 -10.15
N LYS A 397 18.46 15.08 -11.01
CA LYS A 397 18.28 14.69 -12.42
C LYS A 397 17.93 13.21 -12.59
N VAL A 398 16.97 12.75 -11.81
CA VAL A 398 16.44 11.37 -11.82
C VAL A 398 14.93 11.40 -11.98
N ASN A 399 14.33 10.26 -12.35
CA ASN A 399 12.87 10.15 -12.37
C ASN A 399 12.27 10.15 -10.94
N ASN A 400 10.95 10.40 -10.85
CA ASN A 400 10.27 10.54 -9.57
C ASN A 400 10.33 9.27 -8.70
N ARG A 401 10.38 8.07 -9.29
CA ARG A 401 10.50 6.82 -8.52
C ARG A 401 11.85 6.75 -7.81
N ILE A 402 12.92 6.93 -8.55
CA ILE A 402 14.27 6.95 -7.97
C ILE A 402 14.37 8.07 -6.93
N ALA A 403 13.83 9.25 -7.22
CA ALA A 403 13.82 10.38 -6.28
C ALA A 403 13.07 10.07 -4.99
N ALA A 404 11.91 9.43 -5.06
CA ALA A 404 11.13 9.05 -3.88
C ALA A 404 11.89 8.07 -2.98
N TYR A 405 12.54 7.05 -3.57
CA TYR A 405 13.39 6.13 -2.82
C TYR A 405 14.63 6.84 -2.25
N MET A 406 15.33 7.65 -3.04
CA MET A 406 16.48 8.42 -2.55
C MET A 406 16.09 9.32 -1.38
N LEU A 407 15.01 10.09 -1.49
CA LEU A 407 14.51 10.97 -0.41
C LEU A 407 14.18 10.17 0.86
N ALA A 408 13.48 9.03 0.70
CA ALA A 408 13.14 8.17 1.82
C ALA A 408 14.37 7.58 2.52
N ILE A 409 15.31 7.06 1.74
CA ILE A 409 16.56 6.48 2.23
C ILE A 409 17.42 7.54 2.92
N ASP A 410 17.57 8.73 2.32
CA ASP A 410 18.34 9.83 2.89
C ASP A 410 17.78 10.27 4.26
N ARG A 411 16.45 10.37 4.40
CA ARG A 411 15.79 10.66 5.68
C ARG A 411 16.08 9.62 6.75
N VAL A 412 16.03 8.33 6.39
CA VAL A 412 16.31 7.25 7.36
C VAL A 412 17.80 7.21 7.70
N ALA A 413 18.68 7.35 6.71
CA ALA A 413 20.13 7.38 6.89
C ALA A 413 20.56 8.57 7.76
N SER A 414 20.00 9.76 7.52
CA SER A 414 20.27 10.96 8.31
C SER A 414 19.82 10.78 9.76
N ALA A 415 18.62 10.22 9.99
CA ALA A 415 18.13 9.91 11.34
C ALA A 415 19.03 8.87 12.05
N LEU A 416 19.52 7.85 11.33
CA LEU A 416 20.43 6.85 11.87
C LEU A 416 21.78 7.47 12.27
N LYS A 417 22.34 8.34 11.43
CA LYS A 417 23.58 9.06 11.74
C LYS A 417 23.45 9.92 13.00
N LEU A 418 22.32 10.63 13.15
CA LEU A 418 22.05 11.47 14.33
C LEU A 418 21.87 10.65 15.61
N ARG A 419 21.23 9.48 15.52
CA ARG A 419 21.05 8.58 16.68
C ARG A 419 22.35 7.87 17.08
N GLY A 420 23.27 7.71 16.15
CA GLY A 420 24.43 6.86 16.31
C GLY A 420 24.08 5.36 16.30
N ILE A 421 25.09 4.53 16.25
CA ILE A 421 24.97 3.06 16.38
C ILE A 421 25.43 2.69 17.78
N TYR A 422 24.50 2.14 18.57
CA TYR A 422 24.85 1.57 19.87
C TYR A 422 25.61 0.26 19.64
N ALA A 423 26.83 0.17 20.13
CA ALA A 423 27.73 -0.98 20.03
C ALA A 423 27.88 -1.69 21.38
#